data_b091a57c6bdc86734c4132b5bca5cc04
#
_entry.id   b091a57c6bdc86734c4132b5bca5cc04
#
_cell.length_a   1.000
_cell.length_b   1.000
_cell.length_c   1.000
_cell.angle_alpha   90.00
_cell.angle_beta   90.00
_cell.angle_gamma   90.00
#
_symmetry.space_group_name_H-M   'P 1'
#
loop_
_entity.id
_entity.type
_entity.pdbx_description
1 polymer ?
#
loop_
_entity_poly.entity_id
_entity_poly.type
_entity_poly.pdbx_seq_one_letter_code
_entity_poly.pdbx_strand_id
1 'polypeptide(L)' 'MVESEVFGHGYSSALEAALQSLSAGEREVVALRVLLDLDGESAARLLGISPTACSTRLHRALQKLEEKVRDDVRA' A
#
# COMPACT_ATOMS: atom_id res chain seq x y z
N MET A 1 -19.32 -2.18 -14.59
CA MET A 1 -19.94 -3.22 -13.88
C MET A 1 -19.25 -4.51 -14.02
N VAL A 2 -19.23 -5.05 -15.21
CA VAL A 2 -18.51 -6.28 -15.43
C VAL A 2 -17.04 -6.13 -15.10
N GLU A 3 -16.49 -5.00 -15.49
CA GLU A 3 -15.10 -4.73 -15.20
C GLU A 3 -14.82 -4.68 -13.72
N SER A 4 -15.71 -4.07 -12.98
CA SER A 4 -15.58 -4.02 -11.56
C SER A 4 -15.56 -5.40 -10.95
N GLU A 5 -16.42 -6.24 -11.45
CA GLU A 5 -16.49 -7.58 -10.92
C GLU A 5 -15.23 -8.36 -11.22
N VAL A 6 -14.70 -8.20 -12.43
CA VAL A 6 -13.49 -8.89 -12.81
C VAL A 6 -12.33 -8.45 -11.93
N PHE A 7 -12.18 -7.17 -11.73
CA PHE A 7 -11.12 -6.67 -10.87
C PHE A 7 -11.38 -6.99 -9.41
N GLY A 8 -12.63 -7.08 -9.01
CA GLY A 8 -12.98 -7.33 -7.64
C GLY A 8 -12.76 -8.74 -7.19
N HIS A 9 -12.68 -9.67 -8.14
CA HIS A 9 -12.50 -11.06 -7.78
C HIS A 9 -11.03 -11.41 -7.70
N GLY A 10 -10.69 -12.35 -6.89
CA GLY A 10 -9.37 -12.90 -6.78
C GLY A 10 -8.29 -11.88 -6.59
N TYR A 11 -8.02 -11.15 -7.64
CA TYR A 11 -6.96 -10.18 -7.66
C TYR A 11 -7.16 -9.10 -6.60
N SER A 12 -8.33 -8.50 -6.58
CA SER A 12 -8.62 -7.43 -5.62
C SER A 12 -8.76 -7.93 -4.20
N SER A 13 -9.20 -9.15 -4.03
CA SER A 13 -9.35 -9.71 -2.69
C SER A 13 -8.03 -9.80 -1.97
N ALA A 14 -7.01 -10.31 -2.65
CA ALA A 14 -5.70 -10.43 -2.04
C ALA A 14 -5.11 -9.05 -1.75
N LEU A 15 -5.24 -8.13 -2.69
CA LEU A 15 -4.71 -6.80 -2.51
C LEU A 15 -5.44 -6.05 -1.41
N GLU A 16 -6.74 -6.20 -1.37
CA GLU A 16 -7.55 -5.55 -0.34
C GLU A 16 -7.18 -6.06 1.04
N ALA A 17 -7.05 -7.37 1.18
CA ALA A 17 -6.65 -7.94 2.45
C ALA A 17 -5.27 -7.46 2.86
N ALA A 18 -4.35 -7.36 1.90
CA ALA A 18 -3.02 -6.88 2.18
C ALA A 18 -3.05 -5.43 2.65
N LEU A 19 -3.84 -4.60 1.97
CA LEU A 19 -3.94 -3.19 2.36
C LEU A 19 -4.55 -3.05 3.74
N GLN A 20 -5.50 -3.91 4.08
CA GLN A 20 -6.12 -3.85 5.39
C GLN A 20 -5.16 -4.27 6.50
N SER A 21 -4.13 -5.01 6.17
CA SER A 21 -3.15 -5.42 7.17
C SER A 21 -2.20 -4.27 7.53
N LEU A 22 -2.24 -3.18 6.79
CA LEU A 22 -1.38 -2.03 7.04
C LEU A 22 -2.00 -1.12 8.09
N SER A 23 -1.15 -0.41 8.82
CA SER A 23 -1.64 0.64 9.70
C SER A 23 -2.15 1.79 8.85
N ALA A 24 -2.89 2.71 9.48
CA ALA A 24 -3.40 3.88 8.77
C ALA A 24 -2.27 4.68 8.15
N GLY A 25 -1.18 4.87 8.90
CA GLY A 25 -0.05 5.62 8.38
C GLY A 25 0.63 4.93 7.22
N GLU A 26 0.71 3.61 7.27
CA GLU A 26 1.30 2.86 6.17
C GLU A 26 0.44 2.95 4.92
N ARG A 27 -0.88 2.87 5.08
CA ARG A 27 -1.76 3.00 3.93
C ARG A 27 -1.67 4.38 3.30
N GLU A 28 -1.53 5.40 4.14
CA GLU A 28 -1.43 6.76 3.63
C GLU A 28 -0.16 6.94 2.80
N VAL A 29 0.96 6.42 3.29
CA VAL A 29 2.20 6.60 2.55
C VAL A 29 2.17 5.82 1.25
N VAL A 30 1.56 4.64 1.24
CA VAL A 30 1.42 3.88 0.00
C VAL A 30 0.54 4.65 -0.99
N ALA A 31 -0.56 5.21 -0.51
CA ALA A 31 -1.44 5.97 -1.39
C ALA A 31 -0.72 7.15 -2.01
N LEU A 32 0.03 7.89 -1.22
CA LEU A 32 0.71 9.09 -1.73
C LEU A 32 1.86 8.73 -2.67
N ARG A 33 2.64 7.72 -2.31
CA ARG A 33 3.83 7.39 -3.06
C ARG A 33 3.54 6.54 -4.30
N VAL A 34 2.58 5.63 -4.19
CA VAL A 34 2.33 4.68 -5.26
C VAL A 34 1.16 5.12 -6.13
N LEU A 35 0.02 5.43 -5.51
CA LEU A 35 -1.17 5.77 -6.29
C LEU A 35 -1.10 7.18 -6.86
N LEU A 36 -0.61 8.13 -6.08
CA LEU A 36 -0.51 9.52 -6.54
C LEU A 36 0.86 9.86 -7.09
N ASP A 37 1.80 8.92 -6.96
CA ASP A 37 3.13 9.08 -7.55
C ASP A 37 3.86 10.32 -7.05
N LEU A 38 3.66 10.68 -5.79
CA LEU A 38 4.36 11.79 -5.17
C LEU A 38 5.76 11.35 -4.77
N ASP A 39 6.72 12.28 -4.82
CA ASP A 39 8.05 11.96 -4.34
C ASP A 39 8.07 11.92 -2.81
N GLY A 40 9.18 11.41 -2.27
CA GLY A 40 9.27 11.20 -0.83
C GLY A 40 9.16 12.48 -0.02
N GLU A 41 9.72 13.56 -0.53
CA GLU A 41 9.66 14.84 0.19
C GLU A 41 8.25 15.40 0.22
N SER A 42 7.56 15.34 -0.91
CA SER A 42 6.19 15.83 -0.98
C SER A 42 5.27 14.99 -0.10
N ALA A 43 5.41 13.68 -0.15
CA ALA A 43 4.60 12.81 0.67
C ALA A 43 4.86 13.05 2.15
N ALA A 44 6.13 13.17 2.53
CA ALA A 44 6.48 13.42 3.92
C ALA A 44 5.89 14.74 4.41
N ARG A 45 5.93 15.75 3.56
CA ARG A 45 5.38 17.06 3.92
C ARG A 45 3.88 16.97 4.16
N LEU A 46 3.18 16.26 3.29
CA LEU A 46 1.74 16.12 3.45
C LEU A 46 1.40 15.33 4.71
N LEU A 47 2.22 14.35 5.06
CA LEU A 47 1.97 13.54 6.24
C LEU A 47 2.51 14.17 7.52
N GLY A 48 3.27 15.27 7.40
CA GLY A 48 3.83 15.91 8.58
C GLY A 48 4.93 15.11 9.24
N ILE A 49 5.69 14.35 8.47
CA ILE A 49 6.79 13.53 8.99
C ILE A 49 8.05 13.84 8.19
N SER A 50 9.17 13.34 8.69
CA SER A 50 10.43 13.54 7.98
C SER A 50 10.50 12.64 6.75
N PRO A 51 11.32 13.01 5.75
CA PRO A 51 11.50 12.14 4.58
C PRO A 51 12.04 10.76 4.95
N THR A 52 12.90 10.69 5.95
CA THR A 52 13.42 9.41 6.42
C THR A 52 12.31 8.54 7.00
N ALA A 53 11.46 9.15 7.83
CA ALA A 53 10.33 8.42 8.39
C ALA A 53 9.38 7.96 7.30
N CYS A 54 9.18 8.79 6.29
CA CYS A 54 8.33 8.44 5.16
C CYS A 54 8.89 7.22 4.42
N SER A 55 10.19 7.23 4.14
CA SER A 55 10.83 6.12 3.46
C SER A 55 10.74 4.84 4.27
N THR A 56 10.99 4.93 5.57
CA THR A 56 10.92 3.76 6.44
C THR A 56 9.51 3.20 6.46
N ARG A 57 8.53 4.08 6.58
CA ARG A 57 7.13 3.65 6.61
C ARG A 57 6.73 2.99 5.31
N LEU A 58 7.15 3.56 4.19
CA LEU A 58 6.87 2.98 2.89
C LEU A 58 7.51 1.60 2.76
N HIS A 59 8.75 1.49 3.18
CA HIS A 59 9.46 0.21 3.11
C HIS A 59 8.74 -0.87 3.90
N ARG A 60 8.31 -0.54 5.11
CA ARG A 60 7.58 -1.49 5.94
C ARG A 60 6.25 -1.87 5.33
N ALA A 61 5.56 -0.88 4.75
CA ALA A 61 4.28 -1.14 4.12
C ALA A 61 4.45 -2.09 2.95
N LEU A 62 5.45 -1.84 2.12
CA LEU A 62 5.69 -2.68 0.95
C LEU A 62 6.09 -4.09 1.36
N GLN A 63 6.86 -4.23 2.44
CA GLN A 63 7.20 -5.56 2.93
C GLN A 63 5.96 -6.32 3.37
N LYS A 64 5.06 -5.65 4.08
CA LYS A 64 3.84 -6.30 4.52
C LYS A 64 2.97 -6.71 3.35
N LEU A 65 2.88 -5.84 2.35
CA LEU A 65 2.10 -6.16 1.16
C LEU A 65 2.70 -7.36 0.43
N GLU A 66 4.00 -7.39 0.31
CA GLU A 66 4.67 -8.48 -0.37
C GLU A 66 4.44 -9.81 0.35
N GLU A 67 4.57 -9.80 1.67
CA GLU A 67 4.37 -11.01 2.45
C GLU A 67 2.96 -11.52 2.34
N LYS A 68 1.99 -10.61 2.39
CA LYS A 68 0.60 -11.00 2.35
C LYS A 68 0.22 -11.57 1.00
N VAL A 69 0.67 -10.94 -0.06
CA VAL A 69 0.40 -11.43 -1.41
C VAL A 69 1.07 -12.77 -1.64
N ARG A 70 2.30 -12.92 -1.14
CA ARG A 70 3.02 -14.18 -1.29
C ARG A 70 2.31 -15.32 -0.56
N ASP A 71 1.79 -15.04 0.64
CA ASP A 71 1.06 -16.04 1.38
C ASP A 71 -0.19 -16.47 0.64
N ASP A 72 -0.91 -15.51 0.07
CA ASP A 72 -2.11 -15.81 -0.69
C ASP A 72 -1.79 -16.68 -1.90
N VAL A 73 -0.72 -16.36 -2.59
CA VAL A 73 -0.34 -17.10 -3.77
C VAL A 73 0.03 -18.53 -3.41
N ARG A 74 0.66 -18.72 -2.26
CA ARG A 74 1.03 -20.05 -1.81
C ARG A 74 -0.16 -20.87 -1.39
N ALA A 75 -1.10 -20.21 -0.78
CA ALA A 75 -2.27 -20.92 -0.30
C ALA A 75 -3.09 -21.48 -1.45
#